data_aa1ba5940f4fed0df1d572635ef02a53
#
_entry.id   aa1ba5940f4fed0df1d572635ef02a53
#
_cell.length_a   1.000
_cell.length_b   1.000
_cell.length_c   1.000
_cell.angle_alpha   90.00
_cell.angle_beta   90.00
_cell.angle_gamma   90.00
#
_symmetry.space_group_name_H-M   'P 1'
#
loop_
_entity.id
_entity.type
_entity.pdbx_description
1 polymer ?
#
loop_
_entity_poly.entity_id
_entity_poly.type
_entity_poly.pdbx_seq_one_letter_code
_entity_poly.pdbx_strand_id
1 'polypeptide(L)'
;GKIEIIPTVPVKTSEDLSLAYTPGVATPCLAIQKDPELSFCLTRRWNTCLVVTDGTAVLGLGDIGPEAGMPVMEGKCVLFKAFGNVDAFPLCIKSKDVDEIVNTVALISGSFGGVNLEDISAPRCFEIEKKLKERCDIPIFHDDQHGTAVVTLAGLINACKLTGRKPEETHIVVNGAGAAAIAISKLLIAYGFADITLCDRTGIIYEGREKGMNPVKEEMAKITNKKHLQGSLADAVRGADVFVGVSAPGVLTKEMVQTMAPQAIVFACANPTPEIDPKDAKAGGAAVVATGRSDYPNQINNVLAFPGIFRGTFDVHAKEINDEMKFAAATAIASIIPDDQIRADYIIPEAFNPVVAQTVAAAVAEAAKKSGVTREYKTL
;
A
#
# COMPACT_ATOMS: atom_id res chain seq x y z
N GLY A 1 -5.95 6.09 24.61
CA GLY A 1 -5.84 5.26 23.41
C GLY A 1 -7.08 5.36 22.54
N LYS A 2 -6.97 4.91 21.31
CA LYS A 2 -8.06 4.98 20.31
C LYS A 2 -8.75 3.64 20.09
N ILE A 3 -8.22 2.57 20.65
CA ILE A 3 -8.71 1.20 20.48
C ILE A 3 -8.97 0.54 21.83
N GLU A 4 -9.90 -0.40 21.82
CA GLU A 4 -10.21 -1.29 22.95
C GLU A 4 -10.55 -2.68 22.43
N ILE A 5 -10.55 -3.70 23.31
CA ILE A 5 -10.97 -5.06 22.99
C ILE A 5 -12.31 -5.30 23.64
N ILE A 6 -13.28 -5.74 22.84
CA ILE A 6 -14.65 -6.02 23.27
C ILE A 6 -14.96 -7.50 23.01
N PRO A 7 -15.47 -8.25 23.99
CA PRO A 7 -15.92 -9.61 23.79
C PRO A 7 -17.14 -9.65 22.85
N THR A 8 -17.21 -10.65 22.00
CA THR A 8 -18.34 -10.88 21.06
C THR A 8 -19.39 -11.86 21.61
N VAL A 9 -19.12 -12.46 22.75
CA VAL A 9 -20.00 -13.40 23.44
C VAL A 9 -20.31 -12.90 24.85
N PRO A 10 -21.51 -13.16 25.41
CA PRO A 10 -21.83 -12.79 26.78
C PRO A 10 -21.10 -13.68 27.77
N VAL A 11 -20.81 -13.15 28.97
CA VAL A 11 -20.38 -13.91 30.14
C VAL A 11 -21.16 -13.39 31.35
N LYS A 12 -22.40 -13.84 31.50
CA LYS A 12 -23.34 -13.41 32.53
C LYS A 12 -23.80 -14.53 33.43
N THR A 13 -23.68 -15.79 32.97
CA THR A 13 -24.13 -16.99 33.67
C THR A 13 -23.02 -18.03 33.75
N SER A 14 -23.18 -19.04 34.60
CA SER A 14 -22.24 -20.18 34.68
C SER A 14 -22.22 -20.97 33.37
N GLU A 15 -23.35 -21.02 32.64
CA GLU A 15 -23.42 -21.64 31.34
C GLU A 15 -22.61 -20.87 30.28
N ASP A 16 -22.76 -19.54 30.22
CA ASP A 16 -21.95 -18.67 29.36
C ASP A 16 -20.47 -18.87 29.61
N LEU A 17 -20.06 -18.94 30.90
CA LEU A 17 -18.68 -19.16 31.27
C LEU A 17 -18.18 -20.53 30.81
N SER A 18 -19.00 -21.58 30.95
CA SER A 18 -18.66 -22.93 30.51
C SER A 18 -18.48 -23.04 29.01
N LEU A 19 -19.24 -22.30 28.22
CA LEU A 19 -19.12 -22.22 26.76
C LEU A 19 -17.94 -21.36 26.33
N ALA A 20 -17.77 -20.18 26.94
CA ALA A 20 -16.74 -19.23 26.55
C ALA A 20 -15.32 -19.65 26.99
N TYR A 21 -15.20 -20.46 28.05
CA TYR A 21 -13.92 -20.90 28.58
C TYR A 21 -13.91 -22.39 28.90
N THR A 22 -13.86 -22.81 30.14
CA THR A 22 -13.75 -24.23 30.52
C THR A 22 -15.12 -24.79 30.94
N PRO A 23 -15.55 -25.94 30.43
CA PRO A 23 -14.85 -26.92 29.56
C PRO A 23 -15.06 -26.74 28.04
N GLY A 24 -15.91 -25.83 27.61
CA GLY A 24 -16.36 -25.70 26.21
C GLY A 24 -15.20 -25.53 25.21
N VAL A 25 -14.14 -24.80 25.56
CA VAL A 25 -12.99 -24.54 24.68
C VAL A 25 -12.19 -25.81 24.33
N ALA A 26 -12.37 -26.93 25.05
CA ALA A 26 -11.66 -28.17 24.76
C ALA A 26 -11.98 -28.69 23.34
N THR A 27 -13.21 -28.56 22.90
CA THR A 27 -13.66 -29.04 21.58
C THR A 27 -12.92 -28.34 20.42
N PRO A 28 -12.94 -27.01 20.30
CA PRO A 28 -12.18 -26.33 19.26
C PRO A 28 -10.66 -26.51 19.42
N CYS A 29 -10.12 -26.59 20.63
CA CYS A 29 -8.70 -26.86 20.85
C CYS A 29 -8.25 -28.18 20.25
N LEU A 30 -9.01 -29.25 20.48
CA LEU A 30 -8.71 -30.57 19.95
C LEU A 30 -8.89 -30.65 18.42
N ALA A 31 -9.85 -29.93 17.88
CA ALA A 31 -10.03 -29.81 16.43
C ALA A 31 -8.83 -29.13 15.77
N ILE A 32 -8.39 -27.97 16.30
CA ILE A 32 -7.23 -27.22 15.81
C ILE A 32 -5.93 -28.02 16.00
N GLN A 33 -5.79 -28.77 17.09
CA GLN A 33 -4.63 -29.65 17.31
C GLN A 33 -4.48 -30.69 16.19
N LYS A 34 -5.60 -31.23 15.70
CA LYS A 34 -5.61 -32.19 14.59
C LYS A 34 -5.39 -31.54 13.23
N ASP A 35 -5.93 -30.36 13.03
CA ASP A 35 -5.80 -29.57 11.80
C ASP A 35 -5.62 -28.08 12.15
N PRO A 36 -4.38 -27.57 12.17
CA PRO A 36 -4.09 -26.18 12.51
C PRO A 36 -4.78 -25.14 11.61
N GLU A 37 -5.15 -25.49 10.38
CA GLU A 37 -5.88 -24.61 9.46
C GLU A 37 -7.26 -24.22 10.02
N LEU A 38 -7.88 -25.08 10.84
CA LEU A 38 -9.14 -24.79 11.51
C LEU A 38 -9.08 -23.60 12.47
N SER A 39 -7.88 -23.13 12.84
CA SER A 39 -7.73 -21.91 13.63
C SER A 39 -8.33 -20.68 12.92
N PHE A 40 -8.32 -20.66 11.59
CA PHE A 40 -8.96 -19.60 10.79
C PHE A 40 -10.49 -19.68 10.78
N CYS A 41 -11.06 -20.83 11.09
CA CYS A 41 -12.52 -21.01 11.16
C CYS A 41 -13.06 -20.93 12.59
N LEU A 42 -12.30 -21.43 13.57
CA LEU A 42 -12.75 -21.62 14.95
C LEU A 42 -12.29 -20.54 15.91
N THR A 43 -11.48 -19.59 15.45
CA THR A 43 -11.03 -18.44 16.26
C THR A 43 -11.16 -17.13 15.49
N ARG A 44 -10.95 -16.01 16.18
CA ARG A 44 -10.92 -14.68 15.55
C ARG A 44 -9.65 -14.44 14.72
N ARG A 45 -8.70 -15.38 14.69
CA ARG A 45 -7.46 -15.30 13.91
C ARG A 45 -7.70 -14.83 12.48
N TRP A 46 -8.72 -15.36 11.81
CA TRP A 46 -9.04 -15.06 10.41
C TRP A 46 -9.27 -13.56 10.14
N ASN A 47 -9.77 -12.81 11.13
CA ASN A 47 -10.10 -11.38 10.98
C ASN A 47 -9.11 -10.45 11.69
N THR A 48 -8.01 -10.95 12.20
CA THR A 48 -7.07 -10.18 13.01
C THR A 48 -5.83 -9.85 12.22
N CYS A 49 -5.52 -8.55 12.10
CA CYS A 49 -4.33 -8.03 11.44
C CYS A 49 -3.34 -7.47 12.47
N LEU A 50 -2.07 -7.86 12.36
CA LEU A 50 -0.99 -7.30 13.15
C LEU A 50 -0.40 -6.08 12.40
N VAL A 51 -0.43 -4.91 13.00
CA VAL A 51 0.17 -3.67 12.47
C VAL A 51 1.52 -3.46 13.13
N VAL A 52 2.60 -3.64 12.37
CA VAL A 52 3.98 -3.69 12.87
C VAL A 52 4.77 -2.47 12.44
N THR A 53 5.46 -1.85 13.38
CA THR A 53 6.43 -0.78 13.11
C THR A 53 7.66 -0.89 14.02
N ASP A 54 8.77 -0.32 13.58
CA ASP A 54 9.92 0.00 14.43
C ASP A 54 10.07 1.53 14.66
N GLY A 55 9.15 2.32 14.08
CA GLY A 55 9.10 3.77 14.23
C GLY A 55 10.21 4.54 13.52
N THR A 56 10.84 3.95 12.48
CA THR A 56 12.00 4.55 11.80
C THR A 56 11.65 5.45 10.62
N ALA A 57 10.41 5.42 10.12
CA ALA A 57 9.98 6.21 8.97
C ALA A 57 8.56 6.77 9.16
N VAL A 58 8.28 7.34 10.31
CA VAL A 58 6.97 7.91 10.63
C VAL A 58 6.75 9.18 9.83
N LEU A 59 5.64 9.24 9.09
CA LEU A 59 5.34 10.29 8.12
C LEU A 59 5.47 11.71 8.72
N GLY A 60 6.34 12.52 8.13
CA GLY A 60 6.60 13.89 8.54
C GLY A 60 7.49 14.05 9.80
N LEU A 61 7.75 12.96 10.53
CA LEU A 61 8.53 12.97 11.78
C LEU A 61 9.85 12.19 11.68
N GLY A 62 9.95 11.25 10.74
CA GLY A 62 11.14 10.43 10.53
C GLY A 62 11.32 9.34 11.57
N ASP A 63 12.54 9.15 12.05
CA ASP A 63 12.91 8.14 13.05
C ASP A 63 12.64 8.65 14.47
N ILE A 64 11.47 8.35 14.99
CA ILE A 64 11.03 8.77 16.34
C ILE A 64 10.99 7.62 17.34
N GLY A 65 11.27 6.41 16.89
CA GLY A 65 11.26 5.20 17.71
C GLY A 65 9.88 4.54 17.85
N PRO A 66 9.87 3.29 18.37
CA PRO A 66 8.66 2.48 18.39
C PRO A 66 7.58 3.02 19.33
N GLU A 67 7.94 3.45 20.53
CA GLU A 67 6.97 3.95 21.52
C GLU A 67 6.26 5.23 21.02
N ALA A 68 7.01 6.14 20.40
CA ALA A 68 6.46 7.36 19.83
C ALA A 68 5.65 7.12 18.55
N GLY A 69 5.88 6.01 17.86
CA GLY A 69 5.10 5.56 16.72
C GLY A 69 3.72 4.98 17.07
N MET A 70 3.51 4.58 18.34
CA MET A 70 2.26 3.92 18.77
C MET A 70 0.99 4.70 18.44
N PRO A 71 0.88 6.03 18.63
CA PRO A 71 -0.33 6.77 18.26
C PRO A 71 -0.70 6.68 16.78
N VAL A 72 0.28 6.56 15.90
CA VAL A 72 0.07 6.37 14.45
C VAL A 72 -0.44 4.95 14.19
N MET A 73 0.15 3.96 14.83
CA MET A 73 -0.26 2.55 14.70
C MET A 73 -1.68 2.31 15.23
N GLU A 74 -2.05 2.93 16.37
CA GLU A 74 -3.45 2.92 16.82
C GLU A 74 -4.38 3.57 15.78
N GLY A 75 -3.97 4.70 15.19
CA GLY A 75 -4.72 5.35 14.11
C GLY A 75 -4.93 4.42 12.93
N LYS A 76 -3.90 3.69 12.51
CA LYS A 76 -3.99 2.68 11.46
C LYS A 76 -4.99 1.57 11.81
N CYS A 77 -4.96 1.08 13.05
CA CYS A 77 -5.92 0.09 13.53
C CYS A 77 -7.37 0.59 13.51
N VAL A 78 -7.59 1.87 13.83
CA VAL A 78 -8.92 2.51 13.71
C VAL A 78 -9.41 2.50 12.26
N LEU A 79 -8.55 2.83 11.30
CA LEU A 79 -8.89 2.82 9.87
C LEU A 79 -9.20 1.40 9.36
N PHE A 80 -8.43 0.40 9.78
CA PHE A 80 -8.72 -1.00 9.48
C PHE A 80 -10.13 -1.41 9.95
N LYS A 81 -10.49 -1.01 11.16
CA LYS A 81 -11.81 -1.33 11.74
C LYS A 81 -12.92 -0.56 11.06
N ALA A 82 -12.77 0.77 10.92
CA ALA A 82 -13.80 1.65 10.42
C ALA A 82 -14.18 1.36 8.96
N PHE A 83 -13.19 1.11 8.10
CA PHE A 83 -13.40 0.94 6.66
C PHE A 83 -13.45 -0.53 6.22
N GLY A 84 -12.72 -1.42 6.88
CA GLY A 84 -12.60 -2.83 6.48
C GLY A 84 -13.23 -3.82 7.45
N ASN A 85 -13.73 -3.36 8.61
CA ASN A 85 -14.16 -4.24 9.70
C ASN A 85 -13.12 -5.32 10.06
N VAL A 86 -11.84 -4.95 10.01
CA VAL A 86 -10.70 -5.79 10.39
C VAL A 86 -10.28 -5.44 11.82
N ASP A 87 -10.08 -6.44 12.64
CA ASP A 87 -9.61 -6.29 14.02
C ASP A 87 -8.08 -6.18 13.99
N ALA A 88 -7.56 -4.96 14.06
CA ALA A 88 -6.14 -4.70 13.94
C ALA A 88 -5.49 -4.41 15.30
N PHE A 89 -4.27 -4.92 15.48
CA PHE A 89 -3.48 -4.81 16.68
C PHE A 89 -2.14 -4.12 16.42
N PRO A 90 -1.78 -3.06 17.15
CA PRO A 90 -0.49 -2.40 16.99
C PRO A 90 0.62 -3.16 17.71
N LEU A 91 1.76 -3.35 17.04
CA LEU A 91 2.98 -3.89 17.62
C LEU A 91 4.17 -3.00 17.25
N CYS A 92 4.70 -2.29 18.26
CA CYS A 92 5.86 -1.42 18.09
C CYS A 92 7.11 -2.15 18.63
N ILE A 93 8.03 -2.52 17.73
CA ILE A 93 9.19 -3.35 18.06
C ILE A 93 10.40 -2.46 18.34
N LYS A 94 11.01 -2.61 19.49
CA LYS A 94 12.20 -1.86 19.92
C LYS A 94 13.48 -2.51 19.38
N SER A 95 13.57 -2.61 18.08
CA SER A 95 14.76 -3.06 17.37
C SER A 95 14.80 -2.49 15.96
N LYS A 96 16.00 -2.27 15.43
CA LYS A 96 16.27 -1.96 14.02
C LYS A 96 16.96 -3.12 13.30
N ASP A 97 17.19 -4.21 13.99
CA ASP A 97 17.75 -5.41 13.40
C ASP A 97 16.68 -6.18 12.64
N VAL A 98 16.99 -6.48 11.37
CA VAL A 98 16.06 -7.16 10.46
C VAL A 98 15.67 -8.54 10.99
N ASP A 99 16.63 -9.31 11.48
CA ASP A 99 16.39 -10.69 11.91
C ASP A 99 15.62 -10.74 13.24
N GLU A 100 15.85 -9.79 14.15
CA GLU A 100 15.07 -9.67 15.38
C GLU A 100 13.61 -9.33 15.08
N ILE A 101 13.36 -8.37 14.19
CA ILE A 101 11.99 -8.00 13.75
C ILE A 101 11.30 -9.20 13.10
N VAL A 102 11.96 -9.84 12.15
CA VAL A 102 11.43 -11.00 11.41
C VAL A 102 11.14 -12.17 12.36
N ASN A 103 12.08 -12.48 13.29
CA ASN A 103 11.88 -13.54 14.27
C ASN A 103 10.69 -13.25 15.19
N THR A 104 10.59 -12.02 15.69
CA THR A 104 9.49 -11.61 16.56
C THR A 104 8.14 -11.80 15.89
N VAL A 105 7.97 -11.27 14.69
CA VAL A 105 6.71 -11.37 13.93
C VAL A 105 6.40 -12.81 13.55
N ALA A 106 7.38 -13.57 13.09
CA ALA A 106 7.18 -14.97 12.70
C ALA A 106 6.72 -15.85 13.88
N LEU A 107 7.29 -15.65 15.05
CA LEU A 107 6.92 -16.42 16.25
C LEU A 107 5.48 -16.19 16.71
N ILE A 108 4.94 -14.98 16.52
CA ILE A 108 3.58 -14.63 16.95
C ILE A 108 2.56 -14.74 15.81
N SER A 109 2.99 -15.00 14.57
CA SER A 109 2.13 -14.98 13.37
C SER A 109 0.94 -15.96 13.45
N GLY A 110 1.05 -17.02 14.25
CA GLY A 110 -0.02 -17.98 14.49
C GLY A 110 -1.28 -17.41 15.15
N SER A 111 -1.23 -16.21 15.70
CA SER A 111 -2.38 -15.53 16.29
C SER A 111 -3.10 -14.59 15.35
N PHE A 112 -2.59 -14.40 14.13
CA PHE A 112 -3.08 -13.40 13.19
C PHE A 112 -3.46 -14.01 11.84
N GLY A 113 -4.39 -13.35 11.15
CA GLY A 113 -4.78 -13.67 9.77
C GLY A 113 -3.89 -12.99 8.72
N GLY A 114 -3.18 -11.94 9.11
CA GLY A 114 -2.26 -11.20 8.25
C GLY A 114 -1.45 -10.17 9.02
N VAL A 115 -0.46 -9.62 8.34
CA VAL A 115 0.46 -8.60 8.88
C VAL A 115 0.50 -7.40 7.95
N ASN A 116 0.33 -6.22 8.52
CA ASN A 116 0.61 -4.94 7.86
C ASN A 116 1.87 -4.32 8.47
N LEU A 117 2.91 -4.18 7.65
CA LEU A 117 4.10 -3.43 8.01
C LEU A 117 3.86 -1.94 7.76
N GLU A 118 4.28 -1.08 8.68
CA GLU A 118 4.02 0.35 8.63
C GLU A 118 5.21 1.15 9.13
N ASP A 119 5.54 2.26 8.47
CA ASP A 119 6.54 3.23 8.90
C ASP A 119 7.93 2.63 9.19
N ILE A 120 8.33 1.63 8.42
CA ILE A 120 9.67 1.01 8.48
C ILE A 120 10.51 1.55 7.33
N SER A 121 11.69 2.09 7.66
CA SER A 121 12.54 2.76 6.67
C SER A 121 13.15 1.81 5.63
N ALA A 122 13.24 2.30 4.39
CA ALA A 122 14.02 1.65 3.35
C ALA A 122 15.54 1.81 3.65
N PRO A 123 16.41 0.84 3.27
CA PRO A 123 16.10 -0.36 2.49
C PRO A 123 15.62 -1.56 3.35
N ARG A 124 15.66 -1.45 4.70
CA ARG A 124 15.34 -2.56 5.61
C ARG A 124 13.94 -3.12 5.43
N CYS A 125 12.96 -2.26 5.12
CA CYS A 125 11.57 -2.68 4.91
C CYS A 125 11.43 -3.73 3.80
N PHE A 126 12.23 -3.67 2.75
CA PHE A 126 12.21 -4.65 1.66
C PHE A 126 12.68 -6.03 2.10
N GLU A 127 13.76 -6.07 2.89
CA GLU A 127 14.32 -7.31 3.42
C GLU A 127 13.38 -7.93 4.46
N ILE A 128 12.83 -7.12 5.36
CA ILE A 128 11.87 -7.56 6.38
C ILE A 128 10.64 -8.18 5.72
N GLU A 129 10.04 -7.50 4.74
CA GLU A 129 8.87 -8.01 4.01
C GLU A 129 9.18 -9.33 3.31
N LYS A 130 10.29 -9.41 2.59
CA LYS A 130 10.72 -10.62 1.88
C LYS A 130 10.89 -11.81 2.82
N LYS A 131 11.65 -11.63 3.91
CA LYS A 131 11.90 -12.70 4.89
C LYS A 131 10.63 -13.14 5.61
N LEU A 132 9.70 -12.22 5.89
CA LEU A 132 8.42 -12.57 6.50
C LEU A 132 7.53 -13.36 5.53
N LYS A 133 7.48 -13.00 4.25
CA LYS A 133 6.76 -13.78 3.23
C LYS A 133 7.30 -15.21 3.08
N GLU A 134 8.59 -15.41 3.26
CA GLU A 134 9.23 -16.73 3.22
C GLU A 134 8.94 -17.57 4.49
N ARG A 135 8.73 -16.92 5.64
CA ARG A 135 8.61 -17.59 6.95
C ARG A 135 7.20 -17.71 7.49
N CYS A 136 6.28 -16.88 7.03
CA CYS A 136 4.90 -16.84 7.53
C CYS A 136 3.94 -17.40 6.49
N ASP A 137 2.96 -18.17 6.94
CA ASP A 137 1.89 -18.73 6.13
C ASP A 137 0.62 -17.86 6.15
N ILE A 138 0.79 -16.56 6.29
CA ILE A 138 -0.25 -15.54 6.27
C ILE A 138 0.18 -14.36 5.41
N PRO A 139 -0.77 -13.57 4.88
CA PRO A 139 -0.44 -12.38 4.08
C PRO A 139 0.46 -11.40 4.83
N ILE A 140 1.52 -10.97 4.16
CA ILE A 140 2.43 -9.91 4.61
C ILE A 140 2.31 -8.76 3.62
N PHE A 141 2.00 -7.57 4.10
CA PHE A 141 1.76 -6.40 3.27
C PHE A 141 2.41 -5.17 3.91
N HIS A 142 3.14 -4.39 3.14
CA HIS A 142 3.72 -3.12 3.58
C HIS A 142 2.95 -1.98 2.92
N ASP A 143 2.12 -1.27 3.70
CA ASP A 143 1.20 -0.27 3.13
C ASP A 143 1.92 0.91 2.49
N ASP A 144 3.05 1.38 3.05
CA ASP A 144 3.86 2.47 2.47
C ASP A 144 4.41 2.12 1.08
N GLN A 145 4.59 0.84 0.79
CA GLN A 145 4.94 0.33 -0.53
C GLN A 145 3.69 0.09 -1.37
N HIS A 146 2.93 -0.90 -1.00
CA HIS A 146 1.90 -1.53 -1.84
C HIS A 146 0.57 -0.79 -1.82
N GLY A 147 0.17 -0.22 -0.68
CA GLY A 147 -1.02 0.63 -0.60
C GLY A 147 -0.84 1.88 -1.44
N THR A 148 0.30 2.54 -1.31
CA THR A 148 0.65 3.72 -2.12
C THR A 148 0.72 3.39 -3.60
N ALA A 149 1.29 2.26 -3.98
CA ALA A 149 1.35 1.81 -5.37
C ALA A 149 -0.05 1.56 -5.95
N VAL A 150 -0.93 0.91 -5.21
CA VAL A 150 -2.31 0.61 -5.65
C VAL A 150 -3.12 1.88 -5.86
N VAL A 151 -3.11 2.83 -4.93
CA VAL A 151 -3.88 4.08 -5.08
C VAL A 151 -3.32 4.97 -6.19
N THR A 152 -2.00 4.97 -6.38
CA THR A 152 -1.35 5.68 -7.48
C THR A 152 -1.79 5.10 -8.83
N LEU A 153 -1.76 3.78 -8.97
CA LEU A 153 -2.24 3.10 -10.17
C LEU A 153 -3.73 3.39 -10.42
N ALA A 154 -4.57 3.35 -9.38
CA ALA A 154 -5.99 3.66 -9.50
C ALA A 154 -6.24 5.07 -10.07
N GLY A 155 -5.55 6.07 -9.55
CA GLY A 155 -5.63 7.43 -10.07
C GLY A 155 -5.11 7.56 -11.51
N LEU A 156 -4.01 6.87 -11.84
CA LEU A 156 -3.44 6.88 -13.18
C LEU A 156 -4.36 6.20 -14.22
N ILE A 157 -5.07 5.14 -13.86
CA ILE A 157 -6.04 4.50 -14.77
C ILE A 157 -7.04 5.54 -15.27
N ASN A 158 -7.66 6.30 -14.40
CA ASN A 158 -8.65 7.30 -14.79
C ASN A 158 -8.03 8.56 -15.42
N ALA A 159 -6.87 9.00 -14.94
CA ALA A 159 -6.16 10.13 -15.54
C ALA A 159 -5.73 9.81 -16.99
N CYS A 160 -5.27 8.60 -17.26
CA CYS A 160 -4.93 8.14 -18.60
C CYS A 160 -6.17 8.05 -19.50
N LYS A 161 -7.31 7.55 -19.00
CA LYS A 161 -8.58 7.56 -19.74
C LYS A 161 -8.97 8.99 -20.14
N LEU A 162 -8.93 9.94 -19.19
CA LEU A 162 -9.30 11.33 -19.43
C LEU A 162 -8.41 12.00 -20.48
N THR A 163 -7.12 11.69 -20.50
CA THR A 163 -6.13 12.30 -21.40
C THR A 163 -5.87 11.48 -22.68
N GLY A 164 -6.58 10.37 -22.86
CA GLY A 164 -6.45 9.49 -24.03
C GLY A 164 -5.11 8.75 -24.11
N ARG A 165 -4.41 8.57 -22.99
CA ARG A 165 -3.12 7.88 -22.94
C ARG A 165 -3.30 6.38 -22.76
N LYS A 166 -2.43 5.62 -23.43
CA LYS A 166 -2.32 4.17 -23.25
C LYS A 166 -1.09 3.85 -22.42
N PRO A 167 -1.16 2.89 -21.49
CA PRO A 167 -0.03 2.54 -20.62
C PRO A 167 1.27 2.26 -21.38
N GLU A 168 1.21 1.51 -22.46
CA GLU A 168 2.36 1.10 -23.27
C GLU A 168 3.06 2.25 -24.01
N GLU A 169 2.37 3.39 -24.20
CA GLU A 169 2.86 4.58 -24.90
C GLU A 169 3.21 5.73 -23.93
N THR A 170 2.92 5.56 -22.64
CA THR A 170 3.02 6.64 -21.64
C THR A 170 4.41 6.65 -20.98
N HIS A 171 5.08 7.80 -21.01
CA HIS A 171 6.33 8.03 -20.30
C HIS A 171 6.06 8.63 -18.91
N ILE A 172 6.45 7.92 -17.86
CA ILE A 172 6.27 8.29 -16.46
C ILE A 172 7.61 8.59 -15.80
N VAL A 173 7.72 9.73 -15.16
CA VAL A 173 8.83 10.07 -14.27
C VAL A 173 8.37 9.89 -12.83
N VAL A 174 9.04 9.01 -12.11
CA VAL A 174 8.83 8.81 -10.67
C VAL A 174 9.97 9.47 -9.91
N ASN A 175 9.66 10.50 -9.13
CA ASN A 175 10.64 11.21 -8.32
C ASN A 175 10.60 10.74 -6.87
N GLY A 176 11.70 10.15 -6.46
CA GLY A 176 11.94 9.43 -5.23
C GLY A 176 12.55 8.06 -5.52
N ALA A 177 13.28 7.51 -4.55
CA ALA A 177 13.85 6.16 -4.64
C ALA A 177 13.73 5.41 -3.30
N GLY A 178 12.75 5.79 -2.50
CA GLY A 178 12.37 5.12 -1.27
C GLY A 178 11.34 4.01 -1.51
N ALA A 179 10.77 3.50 -0.42
CA ALA A 179 9.84 2.37 -0.42
C ALA A 179 8.67 2.56 -1.40
N ALA A 180 7.99 3.70 -1.35
CA ALA A 180 6.85 4.01 -2.21
C ALA A 180 7.24 4.06 -3.69
N ALA A 181 8.30 4.79 -4.04
CA ALA A 181 8.73 4.96 -5.43
C ALA A 181 9.09 3.63 -6.10
N ILE A 182 9.80 2.77 -5.39
CA ILE A 182 10.17 1.44 -5.87
C ILE A 182 8.93 0.57 -6.12
N ALA A 183 8.01 0.54 -5.16
CA ALA A 183 6.78 -0.25 -5.27
C ALA A 183 5.85 0.27 -6.38
N ILE A 184 5.68 1.60 -6.48
CA ILE A 184 4.93 2.24 -7.56
C ILE A 184 5.51 1.83 -8.92
N SER A 185 6.81 1.99 -9.10
CA SER A 185 7.47 1.68 -10.37
C SER A 185 7.32 0.21 -10.76
N LYS A 186 7.52 -0.71 -9.83
CA LYS A 186 7.34 -2.15 -10.06
C LYS A 186 5.89 -2.50 -10.43
N LEU A 187 4.91 -1.94 -9.72
CA LEU A 187 3.50 -2.20 -9.97
C LEU A 187 3.05 -1.63 -11.34
N LEU A 188 3.50 -0.43 -11.67
CA LEU A 188 3.19 0.20 -12.97
C LEU A 188 3.78 -0.57 -14.14
N ILE A 189 5.04 -1.05 -14.02
CA ILE A 189 5.67 -1.91 -15.03
C ILE A 189 4.88 -3.21 -15.20
N ALA A 190 4.55 -3.87 -14.10
CA ALA A 190 3.79 -5.12 -14.11
C ALA A 190 2.36 -4.95 -14.69
N TYR A 191 1.76 -3.78 -14.50
CA TYR A 191 0.45 -3.44 -15.08
C TYR A 191 0.52 -3.18 -16.59
N GLY A 192 1.68 -2.79 -17.13
CA GLY A 192 1.87 -2.57 -18.57
C GLY A 192 2.38 -1.19 -18.98
N PHE A 193 2.74 -0.31 -18.02
CA PHE A 193 3.44 0.93 -18.36
C PHE A 193 4.88 0.61 -18.77
N ALA A 194 5.21 0.89 -20.03
CA ALA A 194 6.46 0.42 -20.62
C ALA A 194 7.65 1.36 -20.43
N ASP A 195 7.43 2.63 -20.15
CA ASP A 195 8.47 3.67 -20.11
C ASP A 195 8.43 4.44 -18.78
N ILE A 196 9.25 3.98 -17.83
CA ILE A 196 9.38 4.59 -16.50
C ILE A 196 10.81 5.05 -16.28
N THR A 197 10.99 6.28 -15.81
CA THR A 197 12.25 6.86 -15.40
C THR A 197 12.19 7.22 -13.91
N LEU A 198 13.09 6.67 -13.09
CA LEU A 198 13.24 7.05 -11.69
C LEU A 198 14.25 8.16 -11.51
N CYS A 199 13.96 9.06 -10.59
CA CYS A 199 14.89 10.09 -10.14
C CYS A 199 15.05 10.06 -8.61
N ASP A 200 16.24 10.38 -8.15
CA ASP A 200 16.53 10.66 -6.74
C ASP A 200 17.22 12.02 -6.59
N ARG A 201 17.77 12.33 -5.42
CA ARG A 201 18.47 13.60 -5.15
C ARG A 201 19.68 13.83 -6.07
N THR A 202 20.25 12.77 -6.63
CA THR A 202 21.40 12.85 -7.54
C THR A 202 20.97 13.05 -8.99
N GLY A 203 19.69 12.86 -9.29
CA GLY A 203 19.12 12.94 -10.65
C GLY A 203 18.58 11.61 -11.13
N ILE A 204 18.59 11.41 -12.44
CA ILE A 204 18.06 10.22 -13.10
C ILE A 204 18.85 8.97 -12.68
N ILE A 205 18.14 7.90 -12.35
CA ILE A 205 18.69 6.58 -12.08
C ILE A 205 18.87 5.84 -13.42
N TYR A 206 20.08 5.39 -13.69
CA TYR A 206 20.44 4.64 -14.90
C TYR A 206 21.46 3.55 -14.58
N GLU A 207 21.53 2.54 -15.41
CA GLU A 207 22.47 1.44 -15.29
C GLU A 207 23.92 1.93 -15.43
N GLY A 208 24.76 1.62 -14.45
CA GLY A 208 26.15 2.09 -14.39
C GLY A 208 26.36 3.46 -13.74
N ARG A 209 25.32 4.07 -13.17
CA ARG A 209 25.48 5.27 -12.34
C ARG A 209 26.26 4.92 -11.08
N GLU A 210 27.36 5.63 -10.82
CA GLU A 210 28.21 5.36 -9.66
C GLU A 210 27.71 6.05 -8.38
N LYS A 211 27.27 7.30 -8.49
CA LYS A 211 26.93 8.15 -7.35
C LYS A 211 25.53 7.88 -6.81
N GLY A 212 25.41 7.64 -5.49
CA GLY A 212 24.13 7.55 -4.79
C GLY A 212 23.34 6.27 -5.08
N MET A 213 24.02 5.22 -5.52
CA MET A 213 23.42 3.91 -5.78
C MET A 213 23.40 3.01 -4.54
N ASN A 214 22.53 2.03 -4.57
CA ASN A 214 22.43 0.91 -3.65
C ASN A 214 21.85 -0.29 -4.42
N PRO A 215 21.86 -1.52 -3.85
CA PRO A 215 21.40 -2.71 -4.56
C PRO A 215 19.98 -2.60 -5.14
N VAL A 216 19.05 -1.97 -4.44
CA VAL A 216 17.66 -1.78 -4.90
C VAL A 216 17.62 -0.83 -6.10
N LYS A 217 18.36 0.28 -6.07
CA LYS A 217 18.45 1.21 -7.20
C LYS A 217 19.14 0.58 -8.41
N GLU A 218 20.13 -0.26 -8.19
CA GLU A 218 20.80 -1.02 -9.27
C GLU A 218 19.85 -2.00 -9.93
N GLU A 219 19.01 -2.69 -9.14
CA GLU A 219 17.95 -3.54 -9.67
C GLU A 219 16.95 -2.73 -10.50
N MET A 220 16.51 -1.59 -9.97
CA MET A 220 15.56 -0.71 -10.67
C MET A 220 16.14 -0.12 -11.96
N ALA A 221 17.43 0.23 -11.97
CA ALA A 221 18.12 0.75 -13.16
C ALA A 221 18.07 -0.22 -14.35
N LYS A 222 18.03 -1.53 -14.08
CA LYS A 222 17.96 -2.58 -15.13
C LYS A 222 16.57 -2.69 -15.77
N ILE A 223 15.51 -2.33 -15.06
CA ILE A 223 14.12 -2.50 -15.51
C ILE A 223 13.41 -1.18 -15.86
N THR A 224 14.03 -0.05 -15.54
CA THR A 224 13.54 1.29 -15.85
C THR A 224 14.47 2.01 -16.82
N ASN A 225 14.09 3.26 -17.20
CA ASN A 225 14.92 4.15 -18.03
C ASN A 225 15.49 3.46 -19.28
N LYS A 226 14.63 2.83 -20.06
CA LYS A 226 15.01 2.09 -21.27
C LYS A 226 15.73 2.94 -22.32
N LYS A 227 15.57 4.27 -22.25
CA LYS A 227 16.23 5.23 -23.14
C LYS A 227 17.61 5.65 -22.67
N HIS A 228 18.06 5.13 -21.54
CA HIS A 228 19.34 5.45 -20.88
C HIS A 228 19.55 6.97 -20.70
N LEU A 229 18.48 7.68 -20.30
CA LEU A 229 18.54 9.10 -19.99
C LEU A 229 19.46 9.35 -18.80
N GLN A 230 20.19 10.44 -18.85
CA GLN A 230 21.04 10.91 -17.75
C GLN A 230 20.76 12.41 -17.51
N GLY A 231 21.01 12.89 -16.32
CA GLY A 231 20.83 14.29 -15.95
C GLY A 231 19.98 14.48 -14.70
N SER A 232 19.42 15.67 -14.60
CA SER A 232 18.61 16.13 -13.48
C SER A 232 17.13 15.71 -13.61
N LEU A 233 16.33 16.03 -12.58
CA LEU A 233 14.86 15.92 -12.65
C LEU A 233 14.30 16.77 -13.81
N ALA A 234 14.84 17.97 -14.03
CA ALA A 234 14.40 18.83 -15.13
C ALA A 234 14.61 18.18 -16.50
N ASP A 235 15.70 17.43 -16.65
CA ASP A 235 15.96 16.67 -17.89
C ASP A 235 14.99 15.48 -18.04
N ALA A 236 14.68 14.80 -16.94
CA ALA A 236 13.76 13.67 -16.93
C ALA A 236 12.32 14.06 -17.33
N VAL A 237 11.80 15.15 -16.77
CA VAL A 237 10.40 15.56 -17.00
C VAL A 237 10.15 16.18 -18.38
N ARG A 238 11.20 16.56 -19.09
CA ARG A 238 11.07 17.12 -20.43
C ARG A 238 10.43 16.12 -21.39
N GLY A 239 9.25 16.46 -21.90
CA GLY A 239 8.48 15.59 -22.77
C GLY A 239 7.81 14.39 -22.08
N ALA A 240 7.90 14.30 -20.75
CA ALA A 240 7.21 13.24 -20.00
C ALA A 240 5.70 13.49 -19.96
N ASP A 241 4.92 12.41 -20.00
CA ASP A 241 3.46 12.46 -19.91
C ASP A 241 2.96 12.57 -18.49
N VAL A 242 3.66 11.92 -17.55
CA VAL A 242 3.25 11.80 -16.16
C VAL A 242 4.45 12.05 -15.23
N PHE A 243 4.21 12.82 -14.20
CA PHE A 243 5.09 12.95 -13.03
C PHE A 243 4.41 12.34 -11.81
N VAL A 244 5.09 11.46 -11.11
CA VAL A 244 4.67 10.92 -9.80
C VAL A 244 5.75 11.26 -8.77
N GLY A 245 5.42 12.14 -7.84
CA GLY A 245 6.31 12.54 -6.76
C GLY A 245 5.96 11.85 -5.45
N VAL A 246 6.94 11.19 -4.85
CA VAL A 246 6.93 10.62 -3.49
C VAL A 246 8.27 10.93 -2.82
N SER A 247 8.62 12.22 -2.79
CA SER A 247 9.96 12.70 -2.47
C SER A 247 9.96 13.87 -1.48
N ALA A 248 10.28 15.06 -1.92
CA ALA A 248 10.47 16.22 -1.09
C ALA A 248 9.67 17.43 -1.59
N PRO A 249 9.31 18.37 -0.69
CA PRO A 249 8.59 19.58 -1.06
C PRO A 249 9.31 20.42 -2.11
N GLY A 250 8.56 21.00 -3.05
CA GLY A 250 9.02 22.07 -3.93
C GLY A 250 10.07 21.68 -4.97
N VAL A 251 10.29 20.38 -5.22
CA VAL A 251 11.32 19.93 -6.19
C VAL A 251 10.87 20.01 -7.64
N LEU A 252 9.57 20.09 -7.91
CA LEU A 252 9.01 20.29 -9.25
C LEU A 252 8.57 21.76 -9.40
N THR A 253 9.05 22.44 -10.43
CA THR A 253 8.70 23.84 -10.69
C THR A 253 7.66 23.96 -11.79
N LYS A 254 6.98 25.12 -11.87
CA LYS A 254 6.06 25.45 -12.95
C LYS A 254 6.76 25.36 -14.31
N GLU A 255 7.99 25.84 -14.42
CA GLU A 255 8.81 25.82 -15.62
C GLU A 255 9.12 24.40 -16.07
N MET A 256 9.40 23.48 -15.10
CA MET A 256 9.56 22.06 -15.41
C MET A 256 8.26 21.46 -15.98
N VAL A 257 7.11 21.77 -15.39
CA VAL A 257 5.80 21.29 -15.89
C VAL A 257 5.54 21.80 -17.32
N GLN A 258 5.93 23.02 -17.64
CA GLN A 258 5.81 23.57 -18.99
C GLN A 258 6.63 22.80 -20.03
N THR A 259 7.67 22.07 -19.63
CA THR A 259 8.46 21.25 -20.55
C THR A 259 7.92 19.84 -20.73
N MET A 260 6.91 19.44 -19.96
CA MET A 260 6.25 18.15 -20.09
C MET A 260 5.41 18.06 -21.38
N ALA A 261 4.95 16.86 -21.71
CA ALA A 261 4.07 16.65 -22.83
C ALA A 261 2.73 17.39 -22.64
N PRO A 262 2.02 17.74 -23.74
CA PRO A 262 0.68 18.33 -23.65
C PRO A 262 -0.26 17.47 -22.80
N GLN A 263 -1.16 18.11 -22.06
CA GLN A 263 -2.08 17.43 -21.14
C GLN A 263 -1.36 16.56 -20.08
N ALA A 264 -0.26 17.06 -19.53
CA ALA A 264 0.51 16.35 -18.52
C ALA A 264 -0.31 16.00 -17.29
N ILE A 265 0.02 14.87 -16.67
CA ILE A 265 -0.54 14.39 -15.42
C ILE A 265 0.52 14.56 -14.32
N VAL A 266 0.16 15.25 -13.22
CA VAL A 266 1.08 15.53 -12.11
C VAL A 266 0.49 15.01 -10.79
N PHE A 267 1.10 13.97 -10.22
CA PHE A 267 0.81 13.44 -8.90
C PHE A 267 1.93 13.86 -7.94
N ALA A 268 1.68 14.90 -7.15
CA ALA A 268 2.63 15.45 -6.19
C ALA A 268 2.25 15.00 -4.77
N CYS A 269 2.73 13.82 -4.37
CA CYS A 269 2.25 13.09 -3.18
C CYS A 269 3.11 13.28 -1.93
N ALA A 270 4.17 14.10 -1.96
CA ALA A 270 4.94 14.41 -0.75
C ALA A 270 4.05 15.07 0.33
N ASN A 271 4.24 14.66 1.57
CA ASN A 271 3.52 15.17 2.73
C ASN A 271 4.49 15.75 3.76
N PRO A 272 4.10 16.81 4.48
CA PRO A 272 2.82 17.56 4.40
C PRO A 272 2.75 18.55 3.24
N THR A 273 3.87 18.88 2.60
CA THR A 273 3.96 19.82 1.48
C THR A 273 4.29 19.05 0.20
N PRO A 274 3.50 19.22 -0.88
CA PRO A 274 3.73 18.51 -2.14
C PRO A 274 4.98 19.01 -2.89
N GLU A 275 5.43 18.25 -3.87
CA GLU A 275 6.55 18.59 -4.77
C GLU A 275 6.31 19.87 -5.55
N ILE A 276 5.07 20.21 -5.82
CA ILE A 276 4.62 21.45 -6.47
C ILE A 276 3.24 21.83 -5.92
N ASP A 277 2.97 23.12 -5.78
CA ASP A 277 1.61 23.60 -5.49
C ASP A 277 0.69 23.26 -6.68
N PRO A 278 -0.50 22.69 -6.44
CA PRO A 278 -1.45 22.36 -7.51
C PRO A 278 -1.80 23.53 -8.45
N LYS A 279 -1.83 24.76 -7.94
CA LYS A 279 -2.07 25.95 -8.77
C LYS A 279 -0.92 26.19 -9.75
N ASP A 280 0.32 26.00 -9.31
CA ASP A 280 1.51 26.16 -10.14
C ASP A 280 1.60 25.03 -11.18
N ALA A 281 1.27 23.81 -10.81
CA ALA A 281 1.20 22.68 -11.76
C ALA A 281 0.18 22.95 -12.87
N LYS A 282 -1.03 23.41 -12.52
CA LYS A 282 -2.06 23.79 -13.50
C LYS A 282 -1.60 24.97 -14.36
N ALA A 283 -1.01 26.00 -13.77
CA ALA A 283 -0.47 27.15 -14.50
C ALA A 283 0.70 26.75 -15.41
N GLY A 284 1.41 25.67 -15.11
CA GLY A 284 2.43 25.06 -15.98
C GLY A 284 1.88 24.23 -17.13
N GLY A 285 0.58 23.98 -17.17
CA GLY A 285 -0.08 23.24 -18.25
C GLY A 285 -0.49 21.80 -17.89
N ALA A 286 -0.41 21.40 -16.64
CA ALA A 286 -0.90 20.10 -16.21
C ALA A 286 -2.43 20.01 -16.38
N ALA A 287 -2.90 18.98 -17.07
CA ALA A 287 -4.32 18.72 -17.26
C ALA A 287 -4.96 18.08 -16.03
N VAL A 288 -4.22 17.24 -15.32
CA VAL A 288 -4.66 16.55 -14.09
C VAL A 288 -3.62 16.73 -13.01
N VAL A 289 -4.06 17.14 -11.81
CA VAL A 289 -3.21 17.26 -10.64
C VAL A 289 -3.83 16.49 -9.48
N ALA A 290 -3.02 15.67 -8.81
CA ALA A 290 -3.36 14.97 -7.59
C ALA A 290 -2.29 15.20 -6.52
N THR A 291 -2.68 15.12 -5.25
CA THR A 291 -1.78 15.23 -4.11
C THR A 291 -2.12 14.21 -3.03
N GLY A 292 -1.28 14.09 -2.00
CA GLY A 292 -1.60 13.33 -0.80
C GLY A 292 -2.51 14.07 0.19
N ARG A 293 -2.85 15.34 -0.06
CA ARG A 293 -3.58 16.20 0.88
C ARG A 293 -5.09 16.13 0.68
N SER A 294 -5.82 16.17 1.79
CA SER A 294 -7.29 16.15 1.81
C SER A 294 -7.95 17.49 1.46
N ASP A 295 -7.20 18.58 1.47
CA ASP A 295 -7.70 19.92 1.15
C ASP A 295 -7.62 20.28 -0.36
N TYR A 296 -7.15 19.34 -1.19
CA TYR A 296 -7.15 19.46 -2.64
C TYR A 296 -7.98 18.34 -3.29
N PRO A 297 -8.51 18.55 -4.50
CA PRO A 297 -9.12 17.50 -5.30
C PRO A 297 -8.13 16.36 -5.60
N ASN A 298 -8.66 15.15 -5.87
CA ASN A 298 -7.86 13.98 -6.23
C ASN A 298 -6.85 13.59 -5.13
N GLN A 299 -7.32 13.41 -3.92
CA GLN A 299 -6.45 12.92 -2.85
C GLN A 299 -6.00 11.48 -3.08
N ILE A 300 -4.71 11.27 -3.23
CA ILE A 300 -4.08 9.95 -3.24
C ILE A 300 -3.86 9.51 -1.80
N ASN A 301 -4.73 8.63 -1.31
CA ASN A 301 -4.76 8.21 0.10
C ASN A 301 -4.89 6.68 0.19
N ASN A 302 -3.96 6.05 0.92
CA ASN A 302 -3.89 4.60 1.10
C ASN A 302 -5.17 4.01 1.74
N VAL A 303 -5.96 4.82 2.44
CA VAL A 303 -7.22 4.37 3.03
C VAL A 303 -8.24 3.88 1.97
N LEU A 304 -8.06 4.26 0.73
CA LEU A 304 -8.85 3.72 -0.38
C LEU A 304 -8.49 2.26 -0.71
N ALA A 305 -7.29 1.81 -0.33
CA ALA A 305 -6.75 0.52 -0.72
C ALA A 305 -6.70 -0.50 0.42
N PHE A 306 -5.89 -0.26 1.46
CA PHE A 306 -5.54 -1.31 2.43
C PHE A 306 -6.73 -1.91 3.18
N PRO A 307 -7.76 -1.16 3.60
CA PRO A 307 -8.88 -1.76 4.33
C PRO A 307 -9.63 -2.78 3.47
N GLY A 308 -9.94 -2.43 2.23
CA GLY A 308 -10.61 -3.32 1.28
C GLY A 308 -9.73 -4.48 0.84
N ILE A 309 -8.44 -4.26 0.63
CA ILE A 309 -7.48 -5.33 0.30
C ILE A 309 -7.45 -6.39 1.41
N PHE A 310 -7.30 -6.00 2.67
CA PHE A 310 -7.30 -6.93 3.79
C PHE A 310 -8.67 -7.58 4.01
N ARG A 311 -9.76 -6.82 3.85
CA ARG A 311 -11.12 -7.39 3.94
C ARG A 311 -11.32 -8.50 2.93
N GLY A 312 -11.03 -8.27 1.66
CA GLY A 312 -11.16 -9.28 0.61
C GLY A 312 -10.22 -10.48 0.80
N THR A 313 -8.99 -10.21 1.22
CA THR A 313 -7.99 -11.24 1.55
C THR A 313 -8.45 -12.14 2.69
N PHE A 314 -9.01 -11.55 3.75
CA PHE A 314 -9.48 -12.30 4.91
C PHE A 314 -10.80 -13.05 4.65
N ASP A 315 -11.71 -12.50 3.85
CA ASP A 315 -12.99 -13.14 3.51
C ASP A 315 -12.80 -14.48 2.82
N VAL A 316 -11.71 -14.66 2.10
CA VAL A 316 -11.38 -15.90 1.39
C VAL A 316 -10.20 -16.65 1.99
N HIS A 317 -9.75 -16.22 3.18
CA HIS A 317 -8.60 -16.78 3.88
C HIS A 317 -7.38 -16.95 2.96
N ALA A 318 -7.02 -15.94 2.19
CA ALA A 318 -5.87 -16.01 1.30
C ALA A 318 -4.56 -16.06 2.10
N LYS A 319 -3.57 -16.77 1.54
CA LYS A 319 -2.24 -16.94 2.15
C LYS A 319 -1.27 -15.81 1.83
N GLU A 320 -1.57 -15.06 0.78
CA GLU A 320 -0.74 -13.94 0.31
C GLU A 320 -1.59 -12.86 -0.35
N ILE A 321 -0.99 -11.69 -0.57
CA ILE A 321 -1.52 -10.61 -1.39
C ILE A 321 -0.58 -10.45 -2.58
N ASN A 322 -0.98 -10.98 -3.73
CA ASN A 322 -0.18 -10.99 -4.96
C ASN A 322 -0.49 -9.79 -5.88
N ASP A 323 0.20 -9.69 -7.00
CA ASP A 323 0.05 -8.59 -7.95
C ASP A 323 -1.34 -8.57 -8.60
N GLU A 324 -1.93 -9.72 -8.91
CA GLU A 324 -3.29 -9.81 -9.45
C GLU A 324 -4.32 -9.21 -8.49
N MET A 325 -4.17 -9.44 -7.19
CA MET A 325 -5.01 -8.84 -6.15
C MET A 325 -4.81 -7.33 -6.06
N LYS A 326 -3.59 -6.83 -6.22
CA LYS A 326 -3.28 -5.39 -6.24
C LYS A 326 -3.85 -4.72 -7.49
N PHE A 327 -3.75 -5.34 -8.66
CA PHE A 327 -4.37 -4.84 -9.89
C PHE A 327 -5.90 -4.80 -9.77
N ALA A 328 -6.49 -5.83 -9.21
CA ALA A 328 -7.93 -5.88 -8.94
C ALA A 328 -8.36 -4.75 -8.01
N ALA A 329 -7.60 -4.48 -6.95
CA ALA A 329 -7.85 -3.38 -6.02
C ALA A 329 -7.79 -2.01 -6.74
N ALA A 330 -6.73 -1.76 -7.50
CA ALA A 330 -6.56 -0.50 -8.23
C ALA A 330 -7.68 -0.29 -9.27
N THR A 331 -8.01 -1.32 -10.04
CA THR A 331 -9.09 -1.29 -11.03
C THR A 331 -10.45 -1.07 -10.36
N ALA A 332 -10.70 -1.71 -9.22
CA ALA A 332 -11.93 -1.54 -8.45
C ALA A 332 -12.08 -0.10 -7.94
N ILE A 333 -11.04 0.49 -7.38
CA ILE A 333 -11.05 1.90 -6.95
C ILE A 333 -11.36 2.83 -8.12
N ALA A 334 -10.67 2.65 -9.25
CA ALA A 334 -10.88 3.45 -10.44
C ALA A 334 -12.32 3.32 -10.99
N SER A 335 -12.88 2.13 -10.98
CA SER A 335 -14.23 1.83 -11.52
C SER A 335 -15.39 2.43 -10.73
N ILE A 336 -15.15 2.91 -9.51
CA ILE A 336 -16.17 3.59 -8.71
C ILE A 336 -16.64 4.87 -9.40
N ILE A 337 -15.77 5.51 -10.17
CA ILE A 337 -16.12 6.67 -10.99
C ILE A 337 -16.51 6.16 -12.38
N PRO A 338 -17.79 6.30 -12.81
CA PRO A 338 -18.19 5.99 -14.17
C PRO A 338 -17.37 6.80 -15.20
N ASP A 339 -17.10 6.22 -16.37
CA ASP A 339 -16.25 6.83 -17.39
C ASP A 339 -16.74 8.22 -17.84
N ASP A 340 -18.06 8.44 -17.89
CA ASP A 340 -18.68 9.73 -18.24
C ASP A 340 -18.61 10.78 -17.11
N GLN A 341 -18.19 10.39 -15.91
CA GLN A 341 -18.02 11.29 -14.76
C GLN A 341 -16.55 11.60 -14.46
N ILE A 342 -15.61 10.97 -15.15
CA ILE A 342 -14.19 11.26 -14.97
C ILE A 342 -13.89 12.69 -15.43
N ARG A 343 -13.30 13.49 -14.53
CA ARG A 343 -12.92 14.88 -14.79
C ARG A 343 -11.53 15.15 -14.22
N ALA A 344 -10.92 16.25 -14.64
CA ALA A 344 -9.59 16.66 -14.16
C ALA A 344 -9.49 16.81 -12.62
N ASP A 345 -10.58 17.14 -11.97
CA ASP A 345 -10.71 17.26 -10.51
C ASP A 345 -11.39 16.06 -9.85
N TYR A 346 -11.67 15.00 -10.61
CA TYR A 346 -12.32 13.79 -10.10
C TYR A 346 -11.87 12.54 -10.87
N ILE A 347 -10.65 12.09 -10.57
CA ILE A 347 -10.03 10.88 -11.14
C ILE A 347 -9.97 9.72 -10.14
N ILE A 348 -10.18 10.00 -8.86
CA ILE A 348 -10.15 9.02 -7.79
C ILE A 348 -11.30 9.32 -6.81
N PRO A 349 -11.97 8.29 -6.23
CA PRO A 349 -13.06 8.53 -5.30
C PRO A 349 -12.56 9.16 -3.99
N GLU A 350 -13.46 9.82 -3.28
CA GLU A 350 -13.18 10.38 -1.97
C GLU A 350 -12.98 9.27 -0.92
N ALA A 351 -12.11 9.54 0.07
CA ALA A 351 -11.74 8.59 1.12
C ALA A 351 -12.94 8.06 1.94
N PHE A 352 -13.98 8.89 2.12
CA PHE A 352 -15.18 8.51 2.87
C PHE A 352 -16.34 7.98 2.01
N ASN A 353 -16.10 7.70 0.74
CA ASN A 353 -17.12 7.06 -0.10
C ASN A 353 -17.38 5.63 0.43
N PRO A 354 -18.60 5.33 0.91
CA PRO A 354 -18.88 4.09 1.64
C PRO A 354 -18.79 2.82 0.80
N VAL A 355 -18.82 2.93 -0.53
CA VAL A 355 -18.77 1.77 -1.42
C VAL A 355 -17.35 1.32 -1.75
N VAL A 356 -16.33 2.13 -1.47
CA VAL A 356 -14.94 1.86 -1.87
C VAL A 356 -14.44 0.56 -1.26
N ALA A 357 -14.46 0.43 0.06
CA ALA A 357 -13.91 -0.73 0.74
C ALA A 357 -14.60 -2.04 0.32
N GLN A 358 -15.92 -2.03 0.15
CA GLN A 358 -16.68 -3.21 -0.28
C GLN A 358 -16.36 -3.59 -1.73
N THR A 359 -16.25 -2.60 -2.63
CA THR A 359 -15.92 -2.83 -4.03
C THR A 359 -14.51 -3.40 -4.18
N VAL A 360 -13.54 -2.83 -3.45
CA VAL A 360 -12.16 -3.34 -3.40
C VAL A 360 -12.11 -4.74 -2.84
N ALA A 361 -12.79 -5.00 -1.71
CA ALA A 361 -12.81 -6.31 -1.07
C ALA A 361 -13.36 -7.41 -1.99
N ALA A 362 -14.45 -7.14 -2.68
CA ALA A 362 -15.04 -8.09 -3.63
C ALA A 362 -14.09 -8.43 -4.79
N ALA A 363 -13.46 -7.41 -5.36
CA ALA A 363 -12.51 -7.58 -6.47
C ALA A 363 -11.26 -8.35 -6.03
N VAL A 364 -10.71 -8.03 -4.85
CA VAL A 364 -9.53 -8.70 -4.28
C VAL A 364 -9.83 -10.16 -3.95
N ALA A 365 -10.98 -10.44 -3.34
CA ALA A 365 -11.42 -11.81 -3.04
C ALA A 365 -11.52 -12.66 -4.29
N GLU A 366 -12.10 -12.12 -5.36
CA GLU A 366 -12.23 -12.82 -6.64
C GLU A 366 -10.85 -13.07 -7.29
N ALA A 367 -9.97 -12.09 -7.26
CA ALA A 367 -8.60 -12.23 -7.77
C ALA A 367 -7.81 -13.29 -6.97
N ALA A 368 -7.97 -13.33 -5.64
CA ALA A 368 -7.33 -14.34 -4.80
C ALA A 368 -7.79 -15.76 -5.14
N LYS A 369 -9.10 -15.96 -5.37
CA LYS A 369 -9.65 -17.25 -5.81
C LYS A 369 -9.10 -17.66 -7.17
N LYS A 370 -9.10 -16.74 -8.15
CA LYS A 370 -8.60 -17.02 -9.52
C LYS A 370 -7.11 -17.33 -9.54
N SER A 371 -6.32 -16.70 -8.70
CA SER A 371 -4.88 -16.98 -8.60
C SER A 371 -4.52 -18.17 -7.71
N GLY A 372 -5.52 -18.82 -7.09
CA GLY A 372 -5.33 -20.06 -6.33
C GLY A 372 -4.60 -19.90 -5.00
N VAL A 373 -4.65 -18.71 -4.40
CA VAL A 373 -3.94 -18.42 -3.13
C VAL A 373 -4.81 -18.56 -1.89
N THR A 374 -6.04 -19.03 -2.04
CA THR A 374 -6.97 -19.26 -0.92
C THR A 374 -6.66 -20.58 -0.19
N ARG A 375 -7.02 -20.64 1.10
CA ARG A 375 -6.90 -21.87 1.89
C ARG A 375 -7.99 -22.86 1.50
N GLU A 376 -7.61 -24.12 1.46
CA GLU A 376 -8.57 -25.22 1.32
C GLU A 376 -8.73 -25.90 2.69
N TYR A 377 -9.98 -26.08 3.11
CA TYR A 377 -10.32 -26.79 4.33
C TYR A 377 -10.79 -28.20 4.01
N LYS A 378 -10.25 -29.18 4.73
CA LYS A 378 -10.89 -30.49 4.77
C LYS A 378 -12.24 -30.31 5.47
N THR A 379 -13.32 -30.71 4.83
CA THR A 379 -14.67 -30.63 5.37
C THR A 379 -14.68 -31.12 6.83
N LEU A 380 -15.23 -30.27 7.73
CA LEU A 380 -15.44 -30.63 9.13
C LEU A 380 -16.40 -31.82 9.26
#